data_a93ad209105efc5e3a53282021365fca
#
_entry.id   a93ad209105efc5e3a53282021365fca
#
_cell.length_a   1.000
_cell.length_b   1.000
_cell.length_c   1.000
_cell.angle_alpha   90.00
_cell.angle_beta   90.00
_cell.angle_gamma   90.00
#
_symmetry.space_group_name_H-M   'P 1'
#
loop_
_entity.id
_entity.type
_entity.pdbx_description
1 polymer ?
#
loop_
_entity_poly.entity_id
_entity_poly.type
_entity_poly.pdbx_seq_one_letter_code
_entity_poly.pdbx_strand_id
1 'polypeptide(L)'
;MALSVGDAAPDFTLYSDGMEAVTLSDALKNGNVLLLFFPGAFTSVCTTELNTVNNDLATYTDANAQVFGISTDSPFVLQEFKKANSLTFPLLTDHNAEVSALYDSKYDNDFTSMNLDRVSKRSAFVIAQDGTIRYAEITANAGVQPDFEAIQGVLASL
;
A
#
# COMPACT_ATOMS: atom_id res chain seq x y z
N MET A 1 16.28 -1.17 9.05
CA MET A 1 16.98 -1.22 7.76
C MET A 1 15.97 -1.03 6.63
N ALA A 2 16.22 -0.08 5.76
CA ALA A 2 15.29 0.18 4.68
C ALA A 2 15.34 -0.94 3.63
N LEU A 3 14.18 -1.31 3.10
CA LEU A 3 14.07 -2.26 2.01
C LEU A 3 14.45 -1.57 0.70
N SER A 4 15.17 -2.29 -0.15
CA SER A 4 15.67 -1.77 -1.40
C SER A 4 15.23 -2.63 -2.58
N VAL A 5 15.29 -2.07 -3.78
CA VAL A 5 15.10 -2.83 -5.01
C VAL A 5 16.09 -3.99 -5.04
N GLY A 6 15.60 -5.19 -5.34
CA GLY A 6 16.36 -6.43 -5.34
C GLY A 6 16.20 -7.26 -4.07
N ASP A 7 15.75 -6.66 -2.97
CA ASP A 7 15.49 -7.42 -1.73
C ASP A 7 14.26 -8.31 -1.89
N ALA A 8 14.23 -9.40 -1.12
CA ALA A 8 13.03 -10.20 -1.00
C ALA A 8 11.99 -9.41 -0.20
N ALA A 9 10.77 -9.32 -0.72
CA ALA A 9 9.69 -8.67 -0.01
C ALA A 9 9.26 -9.52 1.19
N PRO A 10 9.18 -8.93 2.40
CA PRO A 10 8.64 -9.65 3.55
C PRO A 10 7.22 -10.16 3.29
N ASP A 11 6.99 -11.44 3.48
CA ASP A 11 5.65 -12.01 3.34
C ASP A 11 4.77 -11.59 4.50
N PHE A 12 3.47 -11.56 4.28
CA PHE A 12 2.51 -11.20 5.33
C PHE A 12 1.14 -11.75 5.02
N THR A 13 0.30 -11.80 6.05
CA THR A 13 -1.13 -12.03 5.91
C THR A 13 -1.85 -10.92 6.65
N LEU A 14 -2.70 -10.20 5.94
CA LEU A 14 -3.56 -9.15 6.50
C LEU A 14 -5.00 -9.39 6.06
N TYR A 15 -5.94 -8.90 6.85
CA TYR A 15 -7.36 -8.97 6.51
C TYR A 15 -7.78 -7.77 5.67
N SER A 16 -8.63 -8.03 4.68
CA SER A 16 -9.14 -6.99 3.79
C SER A 16 -10.36 -6.29 4.39
N ASP A 17 -10.79 -5.22 3.73
CA ASP A 17 -12.05 -4.54 4.03
C ASP A 17 -13.27 -5.48 3.89
N GLY A 18 -13.14 -6.56 3.13
CA GLY A 18 -14.15 -7.62 3.03
C GLY A 18 -14.01 -8.72 4.08
N MET A 19 -13.17 -8.54 5.08
CA MET A 19 -12.93 -9.49 6.17
C MET A 19 -12.30 -10.82 5.70
N GLU A 20 -11.61 -10.82 4.58
CA GLU A 20 -10.93 -11.98 4.03
C GLU A 20 -9.42 -11.87 4.23
N ALA A 21 -8.76 -12.98 4.55
CA ALA A 21 -7.32 -13.02 4.69
C ALA A 21 -6.66 -12.92 3.32
N VAL A 22 -5.67 -12.04 3.21
CA VAL A 22 -4.85 -11.85 2.01
C VAL A 22 -3.39 -12.09 2.39
N THR A 23 -2.76 -13.06 1.74
CA THR A 23 -1.35 -13.38 1.93
C THR A 23 -0.58 -12.94 0.69
N LEU A 24 0.50 -12.18 0.88
CA LEU A 24 1.29 -11.65 -0.24
C LEU A 24 1.78 -12.75 -1.18
N SER A 25 2.34 -13.82 -0.64
CA SER A 25 2.87 -14.92 -1.45
C SER A 25 1.79 -15.61 -2.29
N ASP A 26 0.55 -15.65 -1.80
CA ASP A 26 -0.58 -16.17 -2.58
C ASP A 26 -0.98 -15.19 -3.69
N ALA A 27 -1.02 -13.90 -3.41
CA ALA A 27 -1.33 -12.89 -4.40
C ALA A 27 -0.31 -12.88 -5.55
N LEU A 28 0.96 -13.10 -5.25
CA LEU A 28 2.04 -13.12 -6.25
C LEU A 28 1.89 -14.28 -7.26
N LYS A 29 1.12 -15.31 -6.94
CA LYS A 29 0.81 -16.37 -7.91
C LYS A 29 -0.04 -15.87 -9.07
N ASN A 30 -0.79 -14.80 -8.87
CA ASN A 30 -1.74 -14.26 -9.83
C ASN A 30 -1.20 -13.06 -10.62
N GLY A 31 -0.07 -12.49 -10.23
CA GLY A 31 0.50 -11.32 -10.90
C GLY A 31 1.48 -10.58 -10.00
N ASN A 32 1.99 -9.47 -10.52
CA ASN A 32 2.80 -8.54 -9.74
C ASN A 32 1.90 -7.81 -8.73
N VAL A 33 2.49 -7.25 -7.68
CA VAL A 33 1.73 -6.58 -6.63
C VAL A 33 2.26 -5.15 -6.42
N LEU A 34 1.35 -4.19 -6.34
CA LEU A 34 1.63 -2.83 -5.88
C LEU A 34 1.03 -2.67 -4.49
N LEU A 35 1.88 -2.40 -3.50
CA LEU A 35 1.47 -2.09 -2.15
C LEU A 35 1.53 -0.58 -1.95
N LEU A 36 0.42 0.02 -1.50
CA LEU A 36 0.33 1.43 -1.18
C LEU A 36 0.00 1.58 0.30
N PHE A 37 1.02 1.86 1.11
CA PHE A 37 0.82 2.19 2.52
C PHE A 37 0.40 3.65 2.63
N PHE A 38 -0.60 3.94 3.47
CA PHE A 38 -1.05 5.31 3.69
C PHE A 38 -1.41 5.56 5.15
N PRO A 39 -1.25 6.81 5.63
CA PRO A 39 -1.43 7.12 7.06
C PRO A 39 -2.82 6.91 7.60
N GLY A 40 -3.87 7.24 6.84
CA GLY A 40 -5.21 7.11 7.39
C GLY A 40 -6.32 7.37 6.39
N ALA A 41 -7.37 6.57 6.48
CA ALA A 41 -8.59 6.74 5.70
C ALA A 41 -9.25 8.09 6.03
N PHE A 42 -9.96 8.67 5.06
CA PHE A 42 -10.69 9.93 5.19
C PHE A 42 -9.80 11.17 5.37
N THR A 43 -8.48 11.04 5.23
CA THR A 43 -7.59 12.21 5.18
C THR A 43 -7.43 12.67 3.72
N SER A 44 -7.16 13.98 3.52
CA SER A 44 -7.23 14.58 2.17
C SER A 44 -6.25 13.96 1.17
N VAL A 45 -4.97 13.85 1.54
CA VAL A 45 -3.94 13.35 0.61
C VAL A 45 -4.11 11.84 0.36
N CYS A 46 -4.49 11.07 1.38
CA CYS A 46 -4.76 9.65 1.22
C CYS A 46 -5.96 9.41 0.30
N THR A 47 -7.02 10.19 0.47
CA THR A 47 -8.20 10.11 -0.38
C THR A 47 -7.83 10.42 -1.84
N THR A 48 -7.06 11.47 -2.07
CA THR A 48 -6.60 11.85 -3.42
C THR A 48 -5.73 10.75 -4.04
N GLU A 49 -4.79 10.21 -3.27
CA GLU A 49 -3.90 9.14 -3.74
C GLU A 49 -4.67 7.93 -4.23
N LEU A 50 -5.56 7.41 -3.39
CA LEU A 50 -6.28 6.17 -3.72
C LEU A 50 -7.29 6.40 -4.84
N ASN A 51 -7.91 7.56 -4.91
CA ASN A 51 -8.80 7.89 -6.04
C ASN A 51 -8.01 8.01 -7.35
N THR A 52 -6.82 8.61 -7.32
CA THR A 52 -5.94 8.70 -8.50
C THR A 52 -5.61 7.31 -9.04
N VAL A 53 -5.20 6.39 -8.16
CA VAL A 53 -4.90 5.02 -8.56
C VAL A 53 -6.15 4.31 -9.08
N ASN A 54 -7.28 4.49 -8.42
CA ASN A 54 -8.53 3.85 -8.83
C ASN A 54 -9.01 4.32 -10.20
N ASN A 55 -8.82 5.61 -10.50
CA ASN A 55 -9.17 6.15 -11.80
C ASN A 55 -8.30 5.58 -12.94
N ASP A 56 -7.07 5.19 -12.61
CA ASP A 56 -6.12 4.61 -13.56
C ASP A 56 -5.97 3.08 -13.37
N LEU A 57 -6.90 2.44 -12.67
CA LEU A 57 -6.76 1.04 -12.27
C LEU A 57 -6.50 0.10 -13.45
N ALA A 58 -7.10 0.37 -14.61
CA ALA A 58 -6.88 -0.43 -15.81
C ALA A 58 -5.41 -0.44 -16.24
N THR A 59 -4.68 0.67 -16.06
CA THR A 59 -3.25 0.73 -16.36
C THR A 59 -2.46 -0.28 -15.53
N TYR A 60 -2.79 -0.43 -14.25
CA TYR A 60 -2.13 -1.41 -13.38
C TYR A 60 -2.55 -2.84 -13.73
N THR A 61 -3.82 -3.07 -13.94
CA THR A 61 -4.34 -4.39 -14.31
C THR A 61 -3.76 -4.85 -15.64
N ASP A 62 -3.69 -3.97 -16.63
CA ASP A 62 -3.12 -4.28 -17.94
C ASP A 62 -1.62 -4.57 -17.86
N ALA A 63 -0.93 -4.06 -16.84
CA ALA A 63 0.47 -4.35 -16.55
C ALA A 63 0.63 -5.59 -15.65
N ASN A 64 -0.40 -6.43 -15.52
CA ASN A 64 -0.43 -7.63 -14.69
C ASN A 64 -0.14 -7.33 -13.22
N ALA A 65 -0.68 -6.23 -12.70
CA ALA A 65 -0.48 -5.83 -11.32
C ALA A 65 -1.80 -5.82 -10.55
N GLN A 66 -1.72 -6.31 -9.31
CA GLN A 66 -2.79 -6.19 -8.32
C GLN A 66 -2.43 -5.04 -7.38
N VAL A 67 -3.39 -4.21 -7.03
CA VAL A 67 -3.18 -3.07 -6.13
C VAL A 67 -3.81 -3.36 -4.78
N PHE A 68 -3.05 -3.13 -3.70
CA PHE A 68 -3.55 -3.20 -2.33
C PHE A 68 -3.20 -1.91 -1.60
N GLY A 69 -4.19 -1.26 -1.03
CA GLY A 69 -3.98 -0.14 -0.11
C GLY A 69 -3.88 -0.68 1.32
N ILE A 70 -2.93 -0.18 2.10
CA ILE A 70 -2.68 -0.68 3.47
C ILE A 70 -2.59 0.51 4.43
N SER A 71 -3.36 0.46 5.51
CA SER A 71 -3.25 1.41 6.62
C SER A 71 -3.49 0.70 7.94
N THR A 72 -3.26 1.42 9.03
CA THR A 72 -3.54 0.88 10.38
C THR A 72 -5.00 1.09 10.81
N ASP A 73 -5.84 1.61 9.94
CA ASP A 73 -7.27 1.72 10.20
C ASP A 73 -7.89 0.34 10.37
N SER A 74 -8.97 0.25 11.15
CA SER A 74 -9.70 -1.01 11.29
C SER A 74 -10.34 -1.42 9.96
N PRO A 75 -10.65 -2.70 9.77
CA PRO A 75 -11.31 -3.14 8.54
C PRO A 75 -12.68 -2.50 8.35
N PHE A 76 -13.34 -2.16 9.44
CA PHE A 76 -14.65 -1.50 9.40
C PHE A 76 -14.55 -0.09 8.84
N VAL A 77 -13.53 0.67 9.26
CA VAL A 77 -13.23 2.01 8.71
C VAL A 77 -12.87 1.91 7.23
N LEU A 78 -12.01 0.95 6.87
CA LEU A 78 -11.60 0.75 5.49
C LEU A 78 -12.77 0.37 4.58
N GLN A 79 -13.71 -0.42 5.09
CA GLN A 79 -14.92 -0.78 4.34
C GLN A 79 -15.75 0.46 3.99
N GLU A 80 -15.97 1.34 4.96
CA GLU A 80 -16.72 2.57 4.73
C GLU A 80 -15.96 3.55 3.84
N PHE A 81 -14.64 3.64 4.01
CA PHE A 81 -13.79 4.48 3.17
C PHE A 81 -13.84 4.04 1.70
N LYS A 82 -13.72 2.75 1.46
CA LYS A 82 -13.82 2.18 0.11
C LYS A 82 -15.18 2.50 -0.51
N LYS A 83 -16.25 2.31 0.25
CA LYS A 83 -17.61 2.60 -0.20
C LYS A 83 -17.80 4.08 -0.52
N ALA A 84 -17.36 4.96 0.37
CA ALA A 84 -17.50 6.41 0.21
C ALA A 84 -16.77 6.94 -1.02
N ASN A 85 -15.67 6.30 -1.42
CA ASN A 85 -14.84 6.71 -2.54
C ASN A 85 -14.99 5.82 -3.77
N SER A 86 -15.88 4.85 -3.74
CA SER A 86 -16.11 3.90 -4.84
C SER A 86 -14.81 3.22 -5.32
N LEU A 87 -13.93 2.88 -4.38
CA LEU A 87 -12.70 2.18 -4.71
C LEU A 87 -12.99 0.74 -5.10
N THR A 88 -12.26 0.23 -6.08
CA THR A 88 -12.51 -1.12 -6.63
C THR A 88 -11.34 -2.08 -6.39
N PHE A 89 -10.29 -1.65 -5.69
CA PHE A 89 -9.20 -2.53 -5.26
C PHE A 89 -9.27 -2.79 -3.76
N PRO A 90 -8.73 -3.92 -3.27
CA PRO A 90 -8.79 -4.25 -1.85
C PRO A 90 -7.99 -3.30 -0.97
N LEU A 91 -8.52 -3.00 0.20
CA LEU A 91 -7.82 -2.31 1.26
C LEU A 91 -7.54 -3.32 2.38
N LEU A 92 -6.31 -3.31 2.90
CA LEU A 92 -5.87 -4.25 3.93
C LEU A 92 -5.64 -3.50 5.24
N THR A 93 -6.05 -4.13 6.34
CA THR A 93 -5.85 -3.54 7.67
C THR A 93 -4.57 -4.07 8.32
N ASP A 94 -3.63 -3.17 8.58
CA ASP A 94 -2.44 -3.43 9.38
C ASP A 94 -2.62 -2.80 10.77
N HIS A 95 -3.71 -3.16 11.44
CA HIS A 95 -4.16 -2.51 12.67
C HIS A 95 -3.11 -2.47 13.78
N ASN A 96 -2.25 -3.48 13.83
CA ASN A 96 -1.17 -3.55 14.82
C ASN A 96 0.15 -2.95 14.32
N ALA A 97 0.16 -2.40 13.11
CA ALA A 97 1.33 -1.77 12.47
C ALA A 97 2.54 -2.70 12.29
N GLU A 98 2.33 -4.01 12.31
CA GLU A 98 3.41 -5.00 12.20
C GLU A 98 4.00 -5.04 10.79
N VAL A 99 3.16 -5.05 9.76
CA VAL A 99 3.60 -5.09 8.38
C VAL A 99 4.20 -3.76 7.96
N SER A 100 3.62 -2.64 8.41
CA SER A 100 4.19 -1.31 8.19
C SER A 100 5.62 -1.25 8.73
N ALA A 101 5.86 -1.84 9.91
CA ALA A 101 7.20 -1.90 10.50
C ALA A 101 8.14 -2.78 9.68
N LEU A 102 7.67 -3.94 9.19
CA LEU A 102 8.47 -4.82 8.33
C LEU A 102 8.94 -4.13 7.05
N TYR A 103 8.13 -3.22 6.52
CA TYR A 103 8.44 -2.48 5.30
C TYR A 103 9.09 -1.12 5.57
N ASP A 104 9.57 -0.88 6.80
CA ASP A 104 10.13 0.41 7.24
C ASP A 104 9.20 1.61 6.98
N SER A 105 7.92 1.33 6.97
CA SER A 105 6.87 2.28 6.61
C SER A 105 5.99 2.63 7.81
N LYS A 106 6.57 2.67 9.01
CA LYS A 106 5.87 3.00 10.24
C LYS A 106 6.48 4.26 10.86
N TYR A 107 5.62 5.16 11.33
CA TYR A 107 6.05 6.29 12.15
C TYR A 107 6.46 5.80 13.54
N ASP A 108 7.38 6.51 14.17
CA ASP A 108 8.01 6.11 15.44
C ASP A 108 7.64 7.13 16.53
N ASN A 109 6.37 7.16 16.90
CA ASN A 109 5.78 8.13 17.85
C ASN A 109 5.91 9.57 17.36
N ASP A 110 5.97 9.79 16.05
CA ASP A 110 6.26 11.12 15.49
C ASP A 110 5.29 11.52 14.36
N PHE A 111 4.17 10.81 14.22
CA PHE A 111 3.19 11.24 13.24
C PHE A 111 2.42 12.45 13.78
N THR A 112 2.63 13.59 13.13
CA THR A 112 2.07 14.91 13.45
C THR A 112 2.48 15.39 14.86
N SER A 113 2.01 16.58 15.24
CA SER A 113 2.24 17.13 16.59
C SER A 113 1.56 16.31 17.71
N MET A 114 0.70 15.38 17.34
CA MET A 114 0.06 14.46 18.28
C MET A 114 0.96 13.30 18.68
N ASN A 115 2.13 13.16 18.04
CA ASN A 115 3.10 12.11 18.34
C ASN A 115 2.49 10.70 18.26
N LEU A 116 1.64 10.46 17.26
CA LEU A 116 1.00 9.17 17.13
C LEU A 116 2.02 8.12 16.69
N ASP A 117 1.94 6.98 17.35
CA ASP A 117 2.65 5.76 16.95
C ASP A 117 1.75 4.95 16.02
N ARG A 118 2.13 3.77 15.62
CA ARG A 118 1.31 2.83 14.85
C ARG A 118 0.51 3.46 13.70
N VAL A 119 1.18 4.35 12.96
CA VAL A 119 0.65 4.97 11.75
C VAL A 119 1.60 4.63 10.60
N SER A 120 1.04 4.19 9.47
CA SER A 120 1.86 3.87 8.30
C SER A 120 2.39 5.14 7.65
N LYS A 121 3.65 5.11 7.23
CA LYS A 121 4.18 6.16 6.34
C LYS A 121 3.62 5.95 4.94
N ARG A 122 3.38 7.06 4.23
CA ARG A 122 3.00 6.96 2.83
C ARG A 122 4.17 6.38 2.03
N SER A 123 3.95 5.21 1.45
CA SER A 123 4.99 4.50 0.72
C SER A 123 4.38 3.61 -0.36
N ALA A 124 5.20 3.27 -1.35
CA ALA A 124 4.79 2.42 -2.45
C ALA A 124 5.87 1.38 -2.72
N PHE A 125 5.46 0.13 -2.89
CA PHE A 125 6.37 -0.98 -3.23
C PHE A 125 5.78 -1.76 -4.38
N VAL A 126 6.58 -1.99 -5.43
CA VAL A 126 6.24 -2.94 -6.50
C VAL A 126 6.98 -4.23 -6.24
N ILE A 127 6.26 -5.33 -6.20
CA ILE A 127 6.80 -6.65 -5.94
C ILE A 127 6.50 -7.52 -7.16
N ALA A 128 7.55 -8.05 -7.76
CA ALA A 128 7.41 -8.95 -8.90
C ALA A 128 6.92 -10.33 -8.44
N GLN A 129 6.39 -11.11 -9.38
CA GLN A 129 5.87 -12.45 -9.07
C GLN A 129 6.90 -13.39 -8.44
N ASP A 130 8.19 -13.14 -8.66
CA ASP A 130 9.27 -13.92 -8.03
C ASP A 130 9.51 -13.53 -6.56
N GLY A 131 8.78 -12.56 -6.03
CA GLY A 131 8.88 -12.11 -4.64
C GLY A 131 9.91 -11.02 -4.40
N THR A 132 10.56 -10.49 -5.45
CA THR A 132 11.55 -9.43 -5.28
C THR A 132 10.93 -8.04 -5.40
N ILE A 133 11.44 -7.09 -4.61
CA ILE A 133 11.06 -5.68 -4.70
C ILE A 133 11.70 -5.08 -5.95
N ARG A 134 10.88 -4.48 -6.80
CA ARG A 134 11.32 -3.82 -8.03
C ARG A 134 11.18 -2.30 -7.97
N TYR A 135 10.43 -1.79 -7.02
CA TYR A 135 10.29 -0.37 -6.74
C TYR A 135 10.04 -0.18 -5.25
N ALA A 136 10.69 0.81 -4.66
CA ALA A 136 10.51 1.14 -3.25
C ALA A 136 10.60 2.64 -3.08
N GLU A 137 9.56 3.24 -2.54
CA GLU A 137 9.52 4.67 -2.24
C GLU A 137 8.83 4.90 -0.91
N ILE A 138 9.49 5.59 0.01
CA ILE A 138 8.88 6.14 1.21
C ILE A 138 8.91 7.65 1.01
N THR A 139 7.75 8.30 0.96
CA THR A 139 7.68 9.72 0.68
C THR A 139 8.30 10.55 1.82
N ALA A 140 8.75 11.77 1.49
CA ALA A 140 9.42 12.63 2.46
C ALA A 140 8.52 12.99 3.66
N ASN A 141 7.21 13.08 3.43
CA ASN A 141 6.21 13.33 4.48
C ASN A 141 4.82 12.91 3.99
N ALA A 142 3.84 12.95 4.87
CA ALA A 142 2.49 12.50 4.58
C ALA A 142 1.76 13.34 3.52
N GLY A 143 2.22 14.54 3.24
CA GLY A 143 1.62 15.41 2.22
C GLY A 143 2.12 15.14 0.79
N VAL A 144 3.11 14.28 0.63
CA VAL A 144 3.69 13.95 -0.68
C VAL A 144 3.14 12.61 -1.16
N GLN A 145 2.59 12.59 -2.38
CA GLN A 145 2.12 11.36 -3.00
C GLN A 145 3.29 10.59 -3.65
N PRO A 146 3.15 9.26 -3.82
CA PRO A 146 4.13 8.48 -4.57
C PRO A 146 4.24 8.95 -6.03
N ASP A 147 5.37 8.63 -6.64
CA ASP A 147 5.61 8.88 -8.07
C ASP A 147 4.93 7.79 -8.91
N PHE A 148 3.67 8.00 -9.25
CA PHE A 148 2.87 7.02 -10.00
C PHE A 148 3.42 6.76 -11.39
N GLU A 149 4.03 7.75 -12.04
CA GLU A 149 4.63 7.56 -13.35
C GLU A 149 5.81 6.58 -13.28
N ALA A 150 6.67 6.74 -12.27
CA ALA A 150 7.77 5.81 -12.03
C ALA A 150 7.27 4.39 -11.72
N ILE A 151 6.22 4.28 -10.90
CA ILE A 151 5.60 2.99 -10.57
C ILE A 151 5.08 2.29 -11.82
N GLN A 152 4.34 3.02 -12.65
CA GLN A 152 3.80 2.47 -13.89
C GLN A 152 4.90 2.06 -14.87
N GLY A 153 5.98 2.84 -14.93
CA GLY A 153 7.14 2.51 -15.76
C GLY A 153 7.82 1.21 -15.34
N VAL A 154 7.98 1.00 -14.04
CA VAL A 154 8.54 -0.25 -13.51
C VAL A 154 7.63 -1.44 -13.84
N LEU A 155 6.32 -1.30 -13.60
CA LEU A 155 5.35 -2.36 -13.89
C LEU A 155 5.34 -2.73 -15.39
N ALA A 156 5.44 -1.75 -16.26
CA ALA A 156 5.46 -1.99 -17.71
C ALA A 156 6.70 -2.76 -18.15
N SER A 157 7.79 -2.72 -17.37
CA SER A 157 9.05 -3.41 -17.68
C SER A 157 9.12 -4.84 -17.13
N LEU A 158 8.14 -5.27 -16.35
CA LEU A 158 8.15 -6.61 -15.74
C LEU A 158 7.58 -7.71 -16.65
#